data_7145620bce24d617e4a0376b283e23cc
#
_entry.id   7145620bce24d617e4a0376b283e23cc
#
_cell.length_a   1.000
_cell.length_b   1.000
_cell.length_c   1.000
_cell.angle_alpha   90.00
_cell.angle_beta   90.00
_cell.angle_gamma   90.00
#
_symmetry.space_group_name_H-M   'P 1'
#
loop_
_entity.id
_entity.type
_entity.pdbx_description
1 polymer ?
#
loop_
_entity_poly.entity_id
_entity_poly.type
_entity_poly.pdbx_seq_one_letter_code
_entity_poly.pdbx_strand_id
1 'polypeptide(L)'
;ILTRLVGSEMCIRDRFIILMAIAEQAGMDAKTIGILFVAFTVCIYAIIGYLSRTVQVDAYYVAGRQVPTVFNGMATAADWMSGASFVAMAGGIYFGGYTYMAFLIGWTGGYVLVSSLLAPYLRKFGCYTVPDFIGTRYGGNLARFCAVVVLALASFTYVTAQINATGTIASRALGIPFELGVWVGLVSILLCSMLGGMRAVTWTQVAQYIVLIIAYLIPIFWMSNNCLLYTSPSPRDALE
;
A
#
# COMPACT_ATOMS: atom_id res chain seq x y z
N ILE A 1 -16.13 12.97 -10.86
CA ILE A 1 -15.07 13.94 -10.53
C ILE A 1 -13.79 13.20 -10.08
N LEU A 2 -13.85 12.28 -9.10
CA LEU A 2 -12.69 11.55 -8.57
C LEU A 2 -11.98 10.67 -9.60
N THR A 3 -12.69 10.02 -10.51
CA THR A 3 -12.08 9.26 -11.63
C THR A 3 -11.32 10.14 -12.62
N ARG A 4 -11.81 11.37 -12.85
CA ARG A 4 -11.09 12.38 -13.66
C ARG A 4 -9.84 12.90 -12.96
N LEU A 5 -9.91 13.05 -11.63
CA LEU A 5 -8.75 13.44 -10.81
C LEU A 5 -7.64 12.39 -10.89
N VAL A 6 -7.97 11.11 -10.71
CA VAL A 6 -6.98 10.02 -10.84
C VAL A 6 -6.34 10.00 -12.23
N GLY A 7 -7.11 10.23 -13.29
CA GLY A 7 -6.57 10.31 -14.65
C GLY A 7 -5.67 11.53 -14.88
N SER A 8 -6.04 12.71 -14.34
CA SER A 8 -5.20 13.90 -14.44
C SER A 8 -3.90 13.78 -13.63
N GLU A 9 -3.96 13.11 -12.49
CA GLU A 9 -2.78 12.84 -11.66
C GLU A 9 -1.78 11.92 -12.32
N MET A 10 -2.23 10.89 -13.03
CA MET A 10 -1.34 10.04 -13.81
C MET A 10 -0.56 10.88 -14.82
N CYS A 11 -1.24 11.75 -15.55
CA CYS A 11 -0.60 12.60 -16.56
C CYS A 11 0.38 13.62 -15.94
N ILE A 12 0.04 14.21 -14.80
CA ILE A 12 0.91 15.15 -14.08
C ILE A 12 2.15 14.42 -13.54
N ARG A 13 1.97 13.21 -13.02
CA ARG A 13 3.08 12.43 -12.48
C ARG A 13 4.01 11.91 -13.56
N ASP A 14 3.49 11.44 -14.70
CA ASP A 14 4.32 11.00 -15.82
C ASP A 14 5.20 12.14 -16.33
N ARG A 15 4.63 13.35 -16.46
CA ARG A 15 5.39 14.56 -16.80
C ARG A 15 6.44 14.88 -15.75
N PHE A 16 6.11 14.74 -14.46
CA PHE A 16 7.06 14.98 -13.38
C PHE A 16 8.21 13.97 -13.39
N ILE A 17 7.94 12.68 -13.62
CA ILE A 17 8.97 11.64 -13.73
C ILE A 17 9.93 11.95 -14.90
N ILE A 18 9.40 12.31 -16.07
CA ILE A 18 10.19 12.70 -17.22
C ILE A 18 11.05 13.93 -16.91
N LEU A 19 10.48 14.92 -16.24
CA LEU A 19 11.20 16.14 -15.83
C LEU A 19 12.32 15.84 -14.84
N MET A 20 12.10 14.92 -13.89
CA MET A 20 13.13 14.48 -12.95
C MET A 20 14.24 13.68 -13.64
N ALA A 21 13.91 12.83 -14.61
CA ALA A 21 14.90 12.11 -15.41
C ALA A 21 15.78 13.06 -16.25
N ILE A 22 15.19 14.12 -16.80
CA ILE A 22 15.94 15.18 -17.51
C ILE A 22 16.84 15.96 -16.52
N ALA A 23 16.32 16.26 -15.32
CA ALA A 23 17.07 16.98 -14.29
C ALA A 23 18.28 16.15 -13.79
N GLU A 24 18.14 14.84 -13.68
CA GLU A 24 19.23 13.91 -13.34
C GLU A 24 20.32 13.94 -14.43
N GLN A 25 19.92 13.90 -15.72
CA GLN A 25 20.87 14.02 -16.83
C GLN A 25 21.54 15.40 -16.90
N ALA A 26 20.88 16.45 -16.40
CA ALA A 26 21.43 17.79 -16.28
C ALA A 26 22.39 17.98 -15.09
N GLY A 27 22.65 16.90 -14.31
CA GLY A 27 23.60 16.92 -13.19
C GLY A 27 23.02 17.32 -11.85
N MET A 28 21.68 17.24 -11.67
CA MET A 28 21.06 17.48 -10.36
C MET A 28 21.44 16.37 -9.37
N ASP A 29 21.76 16.73 -8.12
CA ASP A 29 22.11 15.80 -7.08
C ASP A 29 20.96 14.83 -6.75
N ALA A 30 21.28 13.53 -6.62
CA ALA A 30 20.31 12.46 -6.35
C ALA A 30 19.49 12.72 -5.07
N LYS A 31 20.09 13.35 -4.06
CA LYS A 31 19.39 13.73 -2.83
C LYS A 31 18.30 14.77 -3.09
N THR A 32 18.59 15.77 -3.91
CA THR A 32 17.62 16.81 -4.28
C THR A 32 16.47 16.23 -5.08
N ILE A 33 16.75 15.33 -6.01
CA ILE A 33 15.73 14.59 -6.78
C ILE A 33 14.84 13.78 -5.83
N GLY A 34 15.42 13.07 -4.87
CA GLY A 34 14.68 12.32 -3.85
C GLY A 34 13.75 13.20 -3.02
N ILE A 35 14.22 14.36 -2.56
CA ILE A 35 13.41 15.31 -1.79
C ILE A 35 12.24 15.84 -2.63
N LEU A 36 12.49 16.25 -3.87
CA LEU A 36 11.46 16.73 -4.79
C LEU A 36 10.41 15.67 -5.08
N PHE A 37 10.85 14.42 -5.27
CA PHE A 37 9.94 13.30 -5.54
C PHE A 37 9.03 13.02 -4.34
N VAL A 38 9.58 12.96 -3.13
CA VAL A 38 8.79 12.76 -1.91
C VAL A 38 7.84 13.93 -1.66
N ALA A 39 8.32 15.16 -1.76
CA ALA A 39 7.49 16.36 -1.57
C ALA A 39 6.32 16.41 -2.57
N PHE A 40 6.59 16.14 -3.85
CA PHE A 40 5.57 16.08 -4.90
C PHE A 40 4.52 15.00 -4.61
N THR A 41 4.95 13.80 -4.23
CA THR A 41 4.07 12.68 -3.93
C THR A 41 3.18 12.98 -2.71
N VAL A 42 3.76 13.53 -1.64
CA VAL A 42 3.01 13.95 -0.45
C VAL A 42 2.00 15.05 -0.78
N CYS A 43 2.38 16.03 -1.60
CA CYS A 43 1.45 17.09 -2.04
C CYS A 43 0.26 16.52 -2.81
N ILE A 44 0.48 15.61 -3.76
CA ILE A 44 -0.59 14.95 -4.51
C ILE A 44 -1.55 14.23 -3.56
N TYR A 45 -1.03 13.42 -2.64
CA TYR A 45 -1.88 12.69 -1.71
C TYR A 45 -2.63 13.61 -0.74
N ALA A 46 -2.01 14.68 -0.29
CA ALA A 46 -2.68 15.69 0.50
C ALA A 46 -3.83 16.38 -0.27
N ILE A 47 -3.64 16.67 -1.55
CA ILE A 47 -4.68 17.22 -2.43
C ILE A 47 -5.84 16.23 -2.59
N ILE A 48 -5.56 14.94 -2.84
CA ILE A 48 -6.61 13.91 -2.91
C ILE A 48 -7.37 13.84 -1.58
N GLY A 49 -6.66 13.78 -0.46
CA GLY A 49 -7.23 13.76 0.88
C GLY A 49 -8.16 14.94 1.13
N TYR A 50 -7.70 16.15 0.76
CA TYR A 50 -8.48 17.38 0.92
C TYR A 50 -9.73 17.41 0.03
N LEU A 51 -9.62 17.02 -1.25
CA LEU A 51 -10.74 16.98 -2.18
C LEU A 51 -11.75 15.87 -1.84
N SER A 52 -11.29 14.82 -1.18
CA SER A 52 -12.11 13.68 -0.77
C SER A 52 -12.70 13.85 0.64
N ARG A 53 -12.41 14.97 1.32
CA ARG A 53 -12.92 15.24 2.67
C ARG A 53 -14.44 15.08 2.75
N THR A 54 -14.92 14.52 3.85
CA THR A 54 -16.35 14.30 4.07
C THR A 54 -16.68 14.41 5.56
N VAL A 55 -17.88 14.91 5.85
CA VAL A 55 -18.48 14.93 7.20
C VAL A 55 -19.57 13.85 7.36
N GLN A 56 -19.88 13.13 6.28
CA GLN A 56 -20.88 12.06 6.32
C GLN A 56 -20.26 10.79 6.88
N VAL A 57 -20.89 10.22 7.91
CA VAL A 57 -20.43 9.00 8.62
C VAL A 57 -20.22 7.83 7.65
N ASP A 58 -21.21 7.55 6.79
CA ASP A 58 -21.10 6.47 5.80
C ASP A 58 -19.95 6.66 4.81
N ALA A 59 -19.72 7.89 4.37
CA ALA A 59 -18.62 8.17 3.46
C ALA A 59 -17.27 8.09 4.16
N TYR A 60 -17.21 8.44 5.45
CA TYR A 60 -16.00 8.40 6.25
C TYR A 60 -15.57 6.95 6.57
N TYR A 61 -16.49 6.08 7.03
CA TYR A 61 -16.15 4.72 7.45
C TYR A 61 -16.15 3.68 6.33
N VAL A 62 -17.02 3.81 5.32
CA VAL A 62 -17.20 2.79 4.28
C VAL A 62 -17.23 3.37 2.84
N ALA A 63 -16.70 4.58 2.66
CA ALA A 63 -16.68 5.30 1.36
C ALA A 63 -18.07 5.38 0.68
N GLY A 64 -19.15 5.42 1.49
CA GLY A 64 -20.53 5.43 1.02
C GLY A 64 -20.98 4.15 0.32
N ARG A 65 -20.19 3.08 0.36
CA ARG A 65 -20.43 1.80 -0.36
C ARG A 65 -20.65 1.95 -1.87
N GLN A 66 -20.15 3.04 -2.46
CA GLN A 66 -20.35 3.41 -3.87
C GLN A 66 -19.10 3.29 -4.74
N VAL A 67 -18.03 2.70 -4.20
CA VAL A 67 -16.80 2.50 -4.96
C VAL A 67 -17.03 1.41 -6.01
N PRO A 68 -16.78 1.68 -7.30
CA PRO A 68 -16.90 0.67 -8.36
C PRO A 68 -15.98 -0.52 -8.10
N THR A 69 -16.40 -1.73 -8.48
CA THR A 69 -15.72 -2.99 -8.16
C THR A 69 -14.25 -3.01 -8.59
N VAL A 70 -13.94 -2.48 -9.78
CA VAL A 70 -12.56 -2.42 -10.29
C VAL A 70 -11.69 -1.56 -9.39
N PHE A 71 -12.13 -0.36 -9.04
CA PHE A 71 -11.36 0.54 -8.17
C PHE A 71 -11.24 0.01 -6.74
N ASN A 72 -12.26 -0.67 -6.24
CA ASN A 72 -12.17 -1.35 -4.95
C ASN A 72 -11.14 -2.49 -4.98
N GLY A 73 -11.10 -3.26 -6.07
CA GLY A 73 -10.07 -4.28 -6.28
C GLY A 73 -8.65 -3.68 -6.34
N MET A 74 -8.48 -2.58 -7.07
CA MET A 74 -7.19 -1.86 -7.13
C MET A 74 -6.75 -1.34 -5.76
N ALA A 75 -7.67 -0.74 -4.99
CA ALA A 75 -7.38 -0.25 -3.64
C ALA A 75 -6.98 -1.40 -2.69
N THR A 76 -7.70 -2.52 -2.73
CA THR A 76 -7.38 -3.71 -1.93
C THR A 76 -6.03 -4.31 -2.31
N ALA A 77 -5.70 -4.34 -3.61
CA ALA A 77 -4.40 -4.81 -4.08
C ALA A 77 -3.26 -3.87 -3.65
N ALA A 78 -3.48 -2.54 -3.68
CA ALA A 78 -2.51 -1.57 -3.18
C ALA A 78 -2.26 -1.72 -1.68
N ASP A 79 -3.29 -2.05 -0.92
CA ASP A 79 -3.21 -2.29 0.52
C ASP A 79 -2.32 -3.51 0.84
N TRP A 80 -2.39 -4.55 0.00
CA TRP A 80 -1.49 -5.70 0.10
C TRP A 80 -0.03 -5.34 -0.27
N MET A 81 0.18 -4.46 -1.25
CA MET A 81 1.49 -3.98 -1.71
C MET A 81 2.06 -2.92 -0.75
N SER A 82 2.20 -3.29 0.52
CA SER A 82 2.69 -2.40 1.58
C SER A 82 4.22 -2.36 1.66
N GLY A 83 4.75 -1.43 2.46
CA GLY A 83 6.19 -1.38 2.77
C GLY A 83 6.70 -2.68 3.40
N ALA A 84 5.88 -3.35 4.20
CA ALA A 84 6.23 -4.65 4.78
C ALA A 84 6.37 -5.75 3.70
N SER A 85 5.48 -5.80 2.70
CA SER A 85 5.59 -6.78 1.62
C SER A 85 6.74 -6.45 0.66
N PHE A 86 6.94 -5.16 0.35
CA PHE A 86 7.98 -4.76 -0.59
C PHE A 86 9.40 -4.89 -0.01
N VAL A 87 9.62 -4.46 1.22
CA VAL A 87 10.94 -4.44 1.85
C VAL A 87 11.20 -5.70 2.67
N ALA A 88 10.31 -5.99 3.63
CA ALA A 88 10.56 -7.06 4.59
C ALA A 88 10.38 -8.45 3.98
N MET A 89 9.32 -8.67 3.18
CA MET A 89 9.07 -9.98 2.57
C MET A 89 10.07 -10.28 1.45
N ALA A 90 10.39 -9.29 0.60
CA ALA A 90 11.42 -9.46 -0.43
C ALA A 90 12.78 -9.77 0.19
N GLY A 91 13.16 -9.03 1.24
CA GLY A 91 14.37 -9.32 2.00
C GLY A 91 14.36 -10.69 2.69
N GLY A 92 13.20 -11.07 3.27
CA GLY A 92 13.02 -12.38 3.88
C GLY A 92 13.18 -13.54 2.88
N ILE A 93 12.63 -13.41 1.67
CA ILE A 93 12.82 -14.40 0.60
C ILE A 93 14.28 -14.45 0.16
N TYR A 94 14.94 -13.30 0.06
CA TYR A 94 16.35 -13.24 -0.31
C TYR A 94 17.24 -13.97 0.69
N PHE A 95 17.04 -13.79 2.00
CA PHE A 95 17.83 -14.42 3.05
C PHE A 95 17.39 -15.85 3.41
N GLY A 96 16.07 -16.10 3.43
CA GLY A 96 15.50 -17.38 3.87
C GLY A 96 15.15 -18.34 2.73
N GLY A 97 15.28 -17.89 1.49
CA GLY A 97 15.04 -18.72 0.31
C GLY A 97 13.60 -19.25 0.23
N TYR A 98 13.48 -20.48 -0.27
CA TYR A 98 12.19 -21.11 -0.56
C TYR A 98 11.26 -21.25 0.66
N THR A 99 11.82 -21.40 1.86
CA THR A 99 11.03 -21.51 3.10
C THR A 99 10.14 -20.29 3.35
N TYR A 100 10.59 -19.10 2.95
CA TYR A 100 9.82 -17.87 3.07
C TYR A 100 8.63 -17.78 2.10
N MET A 101 8.60 -18.60 1.04
CA MET A 101 7.46 -18.69 0.13
C MET A 101 6.19 -19.20 0.84
N ALA A 102 6.32 -19.95 1.93
CA ALA A 102 5.19 -20.38 2.72
C ALA A 102 4.37 -19.21 3.28
N PHE A 103 5.02 -18.12 3.69
CA PHE A 103 4.34 -16.91 4.14
C PHE A 103 3.55 -16.26 3.02
N LEU A 104 4.13 -16.17 1.81
CA LEU A 104 3.46 -15.59 0.65
C LEU A 104 2.20 -16.38 0.27
N ILE A 105 2.32 -17.70 0.20
CA ILE A 105 1.22 -18.60 -0.15
C ILE A 105 0.13 -18.56 0.93
N GLY A 106 0.52 -18.64 2.21
CA GLY A 106 -0.42 -18.57 3.33
C GLY A 106 -1.18 -17.25 3.38
N TRP A 107 -0.50 -16.14 3.16
CA TRP A 107 -1.11 -14.81 3.13
C TRP A 107 -2.09 -14.66 1.97
N THR A 108 -1.67 -15.02 0.76
CA THR A 108 -2.54 -14.97 -0.43
C THR A 108 -3.76 -15.88 -0.26
N GLY A 109 -3.56 -17.11 0.24
CA GLY A 109 -4.64 -18.04 0.56
C GLY A 109 -5.62 -17.47 1.60
N GLY A 110 -5.12 -16.78 2.63
CA GLY A 110 -5.92 -16.08 3.61
C GLY A 110 -6.84 -15.03 2.99
N TYR A 111 -6.33 -14.19 2.09
CA TYR A 111 -7.15 -13.21 1.36
C TYR A 111 -8.23 -13.86 0.49
N VAL A 112 -7.91 -14.96 -0.20
CA VAL A 112 -8.89 -15.71 -0.99
C VAL A 112 -10.01 -16.27 -0.10
N LEU A 113 -9.67 -16.84 1.05
CA LEU A 113 -10.66 -17.35 2.01
C LEU A 113 -11.54 -16.22 2.57
N VAL A 114 -10.95 -15.10 2.96
CA VAL A 114 -11.71 -13.94 3.47
C VAL A 114 -12.63 -13.38 2.40
N SER A 115 -12.16 -13.21 1.17
CA SER A 115 -12.95 -12.61 0.09
C SER A 115 -14.10 -13.51 -0.37
N SER A 116 -13.89 -14.83 -0.40
CA SER A 116 -14.90 -15.78 -0.88
C SER A 116 -15.89 -16.23 0.20
N LEU A 117 -15.42 -16.43 1.42
CA LEU A 117 -16.24 -17.01 2.49
C LEU A 117 -16.76 -15.97 3.48
N LEU A 118 -15.96 -14.99 3.88
CA LEU A 118 -16.30 -14.08 4.97
C LEU A 118 -16.89 -12.75 4.50
N ALA A 119 -16.31 -12.12 3.51
CA ALA A 119 -16.69 -10.79 3.06
C ALA A 119 -18.16 -10.68 2.59
N PRO A 120 -18.74 -11.67 1.86
CA PRO A 120 -20.14 -11.61 1.47
C PRO A 120 -21.10 -11.58 2.66
N TYR A 121 -20.79 -12.33 3.73
CA TYR A 121 -21.62 -12.36 4.94
C TYR A 121 -21.51 -11.06 5.73
N LEU A 122 -20.30 -10.54 5.92
CA LEU A 122 -20.07 -9.26 6.60
C LEU A 122 -20.77 -8.11 5.88
N ARG A 123 -20.74 -8.11 4.54
CA ARG A 123 -21.42 -7.10 3.74
C ARG A 123 -22.94 -7.15 3.87
N LYS A 124 -23.53 -8.36 3.89
CA LYS A 124 -24.98 -8.55 4.10
C LYS A 124 -25.41 -8.08 5.49
N PHE A 125 -24.57 -8.28 6.49
CA PHE A 125 -24.85 -7.89 7.87
C PHE A 125 -24.89 -6.37 8.06
N GLY A 126 -24.11 -5.62 7.26
CA GLY A 126 -24.19 -4.16 7.18
C GLY A 126 -23.50 -3.39 8.29
N CYS A 127 -22.76 -4.02 9.19
CA CYS A 127 -21.96 -3.34 10.22
C CYS A 127 -20.77 -2.58 9.62
N TYR A 128 -20.31 -1.53 10.32
CA TYR A 128 -19.16 -0.73 9.94
C TYR A 128 -17.83 -1.38 10.32
N THR A 129 -17.80 -2.11 11.43
CA THR A 129 -16.59 -2.70 12.00
C THR A 129 -16.79 -4.16 12.37
N VAL A 130 -15.68 -4.92 12.42
CA VAL A 130 -15.68 -6.32 12.88
C VAL A 130 -16.14 -6.45 14.34
N PRO A 131 -15.71 -5.59 15.29
CA PRO A 131 -16.25 -5.61 16.65
C PRO A 131 -17.77 -5.40 16.72
N ASP A 132 -18.34 -4.54 15.88
CA ASP A 132 -19.80 -4.37 15.81
C ASP A 132 -20.50 -5.63 15.34
N PHE A 133 -19.95 -6.29 14.32
CA PHE A 133 -20.45 -7.57 13.84
C PHE A 133 -20.43 -8.63 14.96
N ILE A 134 -19.30 -8.76 15.66
CA ILE A 134 -19.17 -9.74 16.76
C ILE A 134 -20.14 -9.41 17.90
N GLY A 135 -20.22 -8.15 18.30
CA GLY A 135 -21.14 -7.71 19.36
C GLY A 135 -22.62 -7.97 19.02
N THR A 136 -22.99 -7.77 17.75
CA THR A 136 -24.37 -8.01 17.30
C THR A 136 -24.67 -9.50 17.12
N ARG A 137 -23.69 -10.28 16.62
CA ARG A 137 -23.85 -11.72 16.33
C ARG A 137 -23.92 -12.57 17.59
N TYR A 138 -23.05 -12.31 18.56
CA TYR A 138 -22.93 -13.13 19.78
C TYR A 138 -23.64 -12.54 21.00
N GLY A 139 -24.12 -11.31 20.88
CA GLY A 139 -24.82 -10.59 21.94
C GLY A 139 -23.89 -10.15 23.08
N GLY A 140 -24.09 -8.91 23.54
CA GLY A 140 -23.44 -8.39 24.71
C GLY A 140 -22.20 -7.53 24.50
N ASN A 141 -22.01 -6.64 25.47
CA ASN A 141 -20.92 -5.67 25.48
C ASN A 141 -19.54 -6.33 25.67
N LEU A 142 -19.49 -7.49 26.33
CA LEU A 142 -18.26 -8.21 26.63
C LEU A 142 -17.61 -8.73 25.31
N ALA A 143 -18.40 -9.37 24.45
CA ALA A 143 -17.90 -9.87 23.16
C ALA A 143 -17.39 -8.73 22.29
N ARG A 144 -18.10 -7.60 22.25
CA ARG A 144 -17.67 -6.39 21.54
C ARG A 144 -16.38 -5.83 22.13
N PHE A 145 -16.27 -5.74 23.45
CA PHE A 145 -15.07 -5.24 24.13
C PHE A 145 -13.84 -6.10 23.83
N CYS A 146 -13.95 -7.42 23.95
CA CYS A 146 -12.87 -8.35 23.61
C CYS A 146 -12.44 -8.19 22.15
N ALA A 147 -13.38 -8.07 21.22
CA ALA A 147 -13.09 -7.86 19.81
C ALA A 147 -12.36 -6.52 19.55
N VAL A 148 -12.73 -5.44 20.26
CA VAL A 148 -12.04 -4.14 20.18
C VAL A 148 -10.61 -4.25 20.67
N VAL A 149 -10.38 -4.93 21.80
CA VAL A 149 -9.03 -5.11 22.37
C VAL A 149 -8.14 -5.89 21.40
N VAL A 150 -8.64 -7.00 20.86
CA VAL A 150 -7.88 -7.81 19.86
C VAL A 150 -7.58 -7.00 18.61
N LEU A 151 -8.57 -6.27 18.09
CA LEU A 151 -8.39 -5.42 16.91
C LEU A 151 -7.35 -4.32 17.17
N ALA A 152 -7.41 -3.67 18.34
CA ALA A 152 -6.47 -2.62 18.71
C ALA A 152 -5.02 -3.15 18.79
N LEU A 153 -4.81 -4.30 19.42
CA LEU A 153 -3.49 -4.94 19.51
C LEU A 153 -2.95 -5.35 18.14
N ALA A 154 -3.79 -5.98 17.31
CA ALA A 154 -3.42 -6.38 15.95
C ALA A 154 -3.06 -5.16 15.08
N SER A 155 -3.89 -4.10 15.15
CA SER A 155 -3.67 -2.86 14.41
C SER A 155 -2.39 -2.14 14.88
N PHE A 156 -2.14 -2.10 16.18
CA PHE A 156 -0.93 -1.49 16.73
C PHE A 156 0.34 -2.19 16.23
N THR A 157 0.36 -3.53 16.25
CA THR A 157 1.48 -4.32 15.72
C THR A 157 1.70 -4.06 14.23
N TYR A 158 0.62 -4.02 13.45
CA TYR A 158 0.68 -3.74 12.03
C TYR A 158 1.22 -2.32 11.74
N VAL A 159 0.68 -1.31 12.41
CA VAL A 159 1.11 0.09 12.25
C VAL A 159 2.58 0.26 12.62
N THR A 160 3.06 -0.39 13.68
CA THR A 160 4.47 -0.34 14.08
C THR A 160 5.40 -0.85 12.96
N ALA A 161 5.03 -1.96 12.32
CA ALA A 161 5.80 -2.48 11.19
C ALA A 161 5.81 -1.52 9.99
N GLN A 162 4.66 -0.89 9.67
CA GLN A 162 4.53 0.06 8.57
C GLN A 162 5.32 1.35 8.80
N ILE A 163 5.28 1.88 10.01
CA ILE A 163 6.04 3.09 10.39
C ILE A 163 7.54 2.82 10.31
N ASN A 164 8.00 1.65 10.76
CA ASN A 164 9.40 1.25 10.65
C ASN A 164 9.86 1.19 9.18
N ALA A 165 9.08 0.54 8.31
CA ALA A 165 9.36 0.50 6.88
C ALA A 165 9.40 1.90 6.25
N THR A 166 8.42 2.76 6.59
CA THR A 166 8.35 4.14 6.11
C THR A 166 9.53 4.97 6.58
N GLY A 167 9.92 4.85 7.86
CA GLY A 167 11.09 5.53 8.42
C GLY A 167 12.39 5.12 7.73
N THR A 168 12.55 3.83 7.46
CA THR A 168 13.72 3.29 6.74
C THR A 168 13.80 3.84 5.30
N ILE A 169 12.68 3.82 4.57
CA ILE A 169 12.64 4.32 3.19
C ILE A 169 12.88 5.83 3.16
N ALA A 170 12.20 6.59 4.02
CA ALA A 170 12.36 8.04 4.10
C ALA A 170 13.79 8.44 4.50
N SER A 171 14.37 7.76 5.46
CA SER A 171 15.77 7.97 5.88
C SER A 171 16.75 7.76 4.72
N ARG A 172 16.56 6.69 3.94
CA ARG A 172 17.41 6.39 2.79
C ARG A 172 17.20 7.37 1.63
N ALA A 173 15.94 7.70 1.31
CA ALA A 173 15.61 8.58 0.19
C ALA A 173 15.98 10.04 0.44
N LEU A 174 15.80 10.53 1.67
CA LEU A 174 16.04 11.93 2.02
C LEU A 174 17.43 12.16 2.65
N GLY A 175 18.15 11.09 3.03
CA GLY A 175 19.42 11.19 3.75
C GLY A 175 19.28 11.85 5.13
N ILE A 176 18.16 11.61 5.82
CA ILE A 176 17.85 12.13 7.16
C ILE A 176 17.96 11.02 8.21
N PRO A 177 18.12 11.36 9.50
CA PRO A 177 18.05 10.37 10.58
C PRO A 177 16.71 9.60 10.56
N PHE A 178 16.76 8.33 10.99
CA PHE A 178 15.61 7.44 11.00
C PHE A 178 14.40 8.02 11.75
N GLU A 179 14.65 8.62 12.92
CA GLU A 179 13.60 9.22 13.75
C GLU A 179 12.85 10.33 13.01
N LEU A 180 13.56 11.19 12.27
CA LEU A 180 12.92 12.22 11.44
C LEU A 180 12.15 11.62 10.28
N GLY A 181 12.66 10.54 9.67
CA GLY A 181 11.97 9.79 8.62
C GLY A 181 10.63 9.22 9.10
N VAL A 182 10.60 8.69 10.31
CA VAL A 182 9.38 8.21 10.98
C VAL A 182 8.36 9.34 11.13
N TRP A 183 8.78 10.50 11.64
CA TRP A 183 7.87 11.63 11.84
C TRP A 183 7.33 12.19 10.52
N VAL A 184 8.17 12.33 9.50
CA VAL A 184 7.73 12.77 8.17
C VAL A 184 6.68 11.83 7.60
N GLY A 185 6.90 10.52 7.69
CA GLY A 185 5.95 9.51 7.23
C GLY A 185 4.64 9.54 8.02
N LEU A 186 4.73 9.58 9.36
CA LEU A 186 3.56 9.59 10.23
C LEU A 186 2.67 10.82 10.00
N VAL A 187 3.26 12.01 9.94
CA VAL A 187 2.51 13.26 9.70
C VAL A 187 1.84 13.22 8.32
N SER A 188 2.54 12.74 7.30
CA SER A 188 1.98 12.62 5.95
C SER A 188 0.77 11.69 5.91
N ILE A 189 0.85 10.52 6.55
CA ILE A 189 -0.25 9.54 6.63
C ILE A 189 -1.44 10.12 7.39
N LEU A 190 -1.19 10.75 8.55
CA LEU A 190 -2.26 11.34 9.37
C LEU A 190 -2.99 12.46 8.64
N LEU A 191 -2.28 13.35 7.97
CA LEU A 191 -2.89 14.43 7.18
C LEU A 191 -3.82 13.87 6.10
N CYS A 192 -3.40 12.83 5.39
CA CYS A 192 -4.21 12.22 4.33
C CYS A 192 -5.44 11.47 4.87
N SER A 193 -5.27 10.69 5.94
CA SER A 193 -6.32 9.79 6.43
C SER A 193 -7.37 10.50 7.30
N MET A 194 -6.96 11.47 8.14
CA MET A 194 -7.89 12.15 9.05
C MET A 194 -8.88 13.07 8.33
N LEU A 195 -8.48 13.68 7.22
CA LEU A 195 -9.34 14.65 6.50
C LEU A 195 -10.48 13.98 5.71
N GLY A 196 -10.27 12.79 5.18
CA GLY A 196 -11.24 12.18 4.28
C GLY A 196 -11.66 10.74 4.61
N GLY A 197 -11.09 10.14 5.66
CA GLY A 197 -11.40 8.76 6.09
C GLY A 197 -11.22 7.73 4.96
N MET A 198 -12.04 6.68 4.97
CA MET A 198 -11.99 5.59 3.97
C MET A 198 -12.19 6.07 2.53
N ARG A 199 -12.94 7.15 2.32
CA ARG A 199 -13.12 7.69 0.98
C ARG A 199 -11.82 8.23 0.39
N ALA A 200 -11.08 9.01 1.17
CA ALA A 200 -9.77 9.54 0.75
C ALA A 200 -8.75 8.41 0.60
N VAL A 201 -8.67 7.52 1.58
CA VAL A 201 -7.75 6.37 1.57
C VAL A 201 -7.98 5.51 0.33
N THR A 202 -9.22 5.14 0.01
CA THR A 202 -9.52 4.31 -1.16
C THR A 202 -9.04 4.95 -2.46
N TRP A 203 -9.31 6.23 -2.69
CA TRP A 203 -8.90 6.89 -3.94
C TRP A 203 -7.39 7.13 -4.01
N THR A 204 -6.75 7.40 -2.88
CA THR A 204 -5.29 7.47 -2.81
C THR A 204 -4.65 6.12 -3.14
N GLN A 205 -5.19 5.02 -2.62
CA GLN A 205 -4.73 3.66 -2.91
C GLN A 205 -4.94 3.26 -4.37
N VAL A 206 -6.04 3.68 -5.00
CA VAL A 206 -6.25 3.45 -6.44
C VAL A 206 -5.14 4.12 -7.27
N ALA A 207 -4.79 5.36 -6.95
CA ALA A 207 -3.69 6.06 -7.61
C ALA A 207 -2.34 5.37 -7.34
N GLN A 208 -2.10 4.95 -6.10
CA GLN A 208 -0.89 4.22 -5.71
C GLN A 208 -0.78 2.86 -6.39
N TYR A 209 -1.88 2.12 -6.58
CA TYR A 209 -1.88 0.81 -7.23
C TYR A 209 -1.20 0.83 -8.59
N ILE A 210 -1.52 1.81 -9.41
CA ILE A 210 -0.97 1.92 -10.77
C ILE A 210 0.56 2.09 -10.72
N VAL A 211 1.04 2.91 -9.79
CA VAL A 211 2.49 3.11 -9.60
C VAL A 211 3.16 1.85 -9.11
N LEU A 212 2.56 1.23 -8.09
CA LEU A 212 3.12 0.06 -7.44
C LEU A 212 3.22 -1.12 -8.41
N ILE A 213 2.17 -1.38 -9.21
CA ILE A 213 2.21 -2.48 -10.17
C ILE A 213 3.32 -2.27 -11.21
N ILE A 214 3.51 -1.04 -11.69
CA ILE A 214 4.60 -0.72 -12.62
C ILE A 214 5.94 -0.88 -11.93
N ALA A 215 6.09 -0.37 -10.71
CA ALA A 215 7.32 -0.47 -9.92
C ALA A 215 7.72 -1.92 -9.60
N TYR A 216 6.74 -2.81 -9.43
CA TYR A 216 7.00 -4.25 -9.26
C TYR A 216 7.38 -4.94 -10.57
N LEU A 217 6.72 -4.58 -11.67
CA LEU A 217 6.94 -5.26 -12.95
C LEU A 217 8.26 -4.89 -13.61
N ILE A 218 8.69 -3.62 -13.54
CA ILE A 218 9.94 -3.17 -14.17
C ILE A 218 11.16 -4.01 -13.74
N PRO A 219 11.47 -4.18 -12.44
CA PRO A 219 12.59 -5.00 -12.02
C PRO A 219 12.47 -6.46 -12.45
N ILE A 220 11.25 -7.02 -12.42
CA ILE A 220 11.00 -8.41 -12.82
C ILE A 220 11.31 -8.61 -14.30
N PHE A 221 10.80 -7.74 -15.17
CA PHE A 221 11.09 -7.82 -16.61
C PHE A 221 12.57 -7.60 -16.90
N TRP A 222 13.18 -6.63 -16.22
CA TRP A 222 14.61 -6.33 -16.42
C TRP A 222 15.50 -7.49 -15.96
N MET A 223 15.23 -8.05 -14.80
CA MET A 223 15.95 -9.22 -14.29
C MET A 223 15.69 -10.46 -15.15
N SER A 224 14.45 -10.69 -15.56
CA SER A 224 14.09 -11.80 -16.45
C SER A 224 14.88 -11.76 -17.77
N ASN A 225 14.95 -10.58 -18.39
CA ASN A 225 15.74 -10.44 -19.64
C ASN A 225 17.24 -10.67 -19.42
N ASN A 226 17.80 -10.25 -18.28
CA ASN A 226 19.22 -10.41 -18.01
C ASN A 226 19.57 -11.81 -17.47
N CYS A 227 18.67 -12.44 -16.69
CA CYS A 227 18.92 -13.75 -16.09
C CYS A 227 18.52 -14.93 -16.99
N LEU A 228 17.48 -14.79 -17.84
CA LEU A 228 17.08 -15.86 -18.76
C LEU A 228 18.11 -16.15 -19.83
N LEU A 229 18.97 -15.19 -20.17
CA LEU A 229 20.13 -15.40 -21.03
C LEU A 229 21.24 -16.21 -20.33
N TYR A 230 21.23 -16.32 -18.99
CA TYR A 230 22.27 -16.96 -18.18
C TYR A 230 21.87 -18.27 -17.52
N THR A 231 20.58 -18.57 -17.40
CA THR A 231 20.06 -19.71 -16.61
C THR A 231 19.28 -20.74 -17.42
N SER A 232 19.46 -20.79 -18.73
CA SER A 232 19.19 -21.99 -19.49
C SER A 232 20.43 -22.88 -19.40
N PRO A 233 20.57 -23.80 -18.40
CA PRO A 233 21.63 -24.77 -18.46
C PRO A 233 21.43 -25.51 -19.77
N SER A 234 22.41 -25.40 -20.66
CA SER A 234 22.44 -26.21 -21.86
C SER A 234 22.28 -27.67 -21.42
N PRO A 235 21.50 -28.51 -22.12
CA PRO A 235 21.49 -29.93 -21.83
C PRO A 235 22.88 -30.57 -21.80
N ARG A 236 23.89 -29.87 -22.30
CA ARG A 236 25.30 -30.26 -22.27
C ARG A 236 25.97 -30.00 -20.90
N ASP A 237 25.54 -28.93 -20.17
CA ASP A 237 26.09 -28.62 -18.85
C ASP A 237 25.56 -29.54 -17.74
N ALA A 238 24.54 -30.33 -18.03
CA ALA A 238 24.01 -31.36 -17.15
C ALA A 238 24.70 -32.72 -17.31
N LEU A 239 25.64 -32.85 -18.25
CA LEU A 239 26.37 -34.08 -18.57
C LEU A 239 27.88 -34.02 -18.25
N GLU A 240 28.38 -32.86 -17.76
CA GLU A 240 29.69 -32.69 -17.17
C GLU A 240 29.61 -32.62 -15.64
#